data_c6535b7f6cc06f6aec2ac95a455f9fc5
#
_entry.id   c6535b7f6cc06f6aec2ac95a455f9fc5
#
_cell.length_a   1.000
_cell.length_b   1.000
_cell.length_c   1.000
_cell.angle_alpha   90.00
_cell.angle_beta   90.00
_cell.angle_gamma   90.00
#
_symmetry.space_group_name_H-M   'P 1'
#
loop_
_entity.id
_entity.type
_entity.pdbx_description
1 polymer ?
#
loop_
_entity_poly.entity_id
_entity_poly.type
_entity_poly.pdbx_seq_one_letter_code
_entity_poly.pdbx_strand_id
1 'polypeptide(L)'
;MCHFLAPAGQPEMMHENFMHWHLCMFAVRCSCMKFYAYEIKFSALAEAHVRIIMEWLEVHIDTNHAGLEPLEIFLSANGVDGVVIDDEQDFQSFLENNHQYWDYVDEDLEASMKGKSRITFYLPADGDGFDQLAHLRTALQGFKDAHAGKYGPLLMTLENLKDADWENNWKQYYKPMEIGERLLVIPEWEQENVKGQAKYAGKVPLILEPGLTFGTGSHATTRLCLTALEEAVHGGETVLDLGCGSGILSIAALRLGAVSAKAVDIDDKCLTVAYENAALNGIGKDRYTVLVGDVLSNGALREALGGGYDVVVANIVADVIIGLAPMVRQFLKPGGLFLCSGIIDTRAGEVADALRQNGWEIETTRSGEGWYSYACR
;
A
#
# COMPACT_ATOMS: atom_id res chain seq x y z
N MET A 1 18.82 34.83 -0.38
CA MET A 1 18.08 35.85 0.43
C MET A 1 16.60 35.70 0.08
N CYS A 2 15.88 34.86 0.82
CA CYS A 2 14.42 34.78 0.70
C CYS A 2 13.81 35.58 1.81
N HIS A 3 13.10 36.64 1.50
CA HIS A 3 12.31 37.43 2.42
C HIS A 3 11.01 36.68 2.72
N PHE A 4 10.85 36.17 3.93
CA PHE A 4 9.55 35.77 4.46
C PHE A 4 8.98 36.92 5.29
N LEU A 5 7.82 37.43 4.86
CA LEU A 5 6.97 38.29 5.66
C LEU A 5 6.07 37.39 6.54
N ALA A 6 6.30 37.40 7.83
CA ALA A 6 5.44 36.75 8.82
C ALA A 6 4.30 37.70 9.24
N PRO A 7 3.05 37.22 9.37
CA PRO A 7 1.98 37.98 10.02
C PRO A 7 2.19 38.00 11.53
N ALA A 8 2.01 39.19 12.13
CA ALA A 8 2.13 39.42 13.53
C ALA A 8 1.00 38.75 14.34
N GLY A 9 1.36 38.04 15.38
CA GLY A 9 0.46 37.67 16.48
C GLY A 9 0.38 36.15 16.74
N GLN A 10 1.28 35.65 17.53
CA GLN A 10 1.19 34.65 18.61
C GLN A 10 2.53 33.93 18.84
N PRO A 11 3.18 34.06 19.99
CA PRO A 11 4.54 33.54 20.21
C PRO A 11 4.62 32.10 20.73
N GLU A 12 3.56 31.35 20.91
CA GLU A 12 3.61 30.07 21.62
C GLU A 12 3.62 28.81 20.73
N MET A 13 3.46 28.92 19.40
CA MET A 13 3.47 27.75 18.48
C MET A 13 4.75 27.59 17.66
N MET A 14 5.82 28.32 17.95
CA MET A 14 7.08 28.25 17.17
C MET A 14 8.11 27.26 17.68
N HIS A 15 7.91 26.61 18.83
CA HIS A 15 8.96 25.75 19.42
C HIS A 15 8.95 24.30 18.94
N GLU A 16 7.83 23.74 18.55
CA GLU A 16 7.76 22.33 18.10
C GLU A 16 8.12 22.16 16.61
N ASN A 17 7.76 23.11 15.75
CA ASN A 17 8.07 23.02 14.32
C ASN A 17 9.54 23.32 13.99
N PHE A 18 10.28 24.02 14.87
CA PHE A 18 11.70 24.32 14.62
C PHE A 18 12.62 23.12 14.86
N MET A 19 12.23 22.21 15.74
CA MET A 19 13.00 20.97 15.98
C MET A 19 12.84 19.95 14.85
N HIS A 20 11.68 19.91 14.22
CA HIS A 20 11.43 19.00 13.07
C HIS A 20 12.19 19.43 11.82
N TRP A 21 12.31 20.73 11.59
CA TRP A 21 13.04 21.29 10.43
C TRP A 21 14.56 21.13 10.54
N HIS A 22 15.10 21.20 11.75
CA HIS A 22 16.54 21.00 11.97
C HIS A 22 16.96 19.52 11.84
N LEU A 23 16.09 18.57 12.15
CA LEU A 23 16.39 17.14 11.94
C LEU A 23 16.40 16.76 10.45
N CYS A 24 15.51 17.30 9.63
CA CYS A 24 15.55 17.07 8.17
C CYS A 24 16.76 17.72 7.47
N MET A 25 17.18 18.91 7.89
CA MET A 25 18.35 19.59 7.27
C MET A 25 19.70 18.96 7.68
N PHE A 26 19.77 18.21 8.80
CA PHE A 26 21.01 17.51 9.21
C PHE A 26 21.15 16.12 8.57
N ALA A 27 20.09 15.51 8.12
CA ALA A 27 20.13 14.22 7.41
C ALA A 27 20.69 14.32 5.98
N VAL A 28 20.58 15.46 5.34
CA VAL A 28 21.02 15.69 3.94
C VAL A 28 22.53 16.00 3.82
N ARG A 29 23.29 16.10 4.94
CA ARG A 29 24.68 16.54 4.90
C ARG A 29 25.73 15.61 5.48
N CYS A 30 25.47 14.35 5.73
CA CYS A 30 26.49 13.47 6.32
C CYS A 30 26.58 12.07 5.73
N SER A 31 27.13 11.99 4.53
CA SER A 31 27.78 10.76 4.06
C SER A 31 29.21 10.60 4.59
N CYS A 32 29.73 11.56 5.36
CA CYS A 32 31.07 11.52 5.92
C CYS A 32 31.13 12.11 7.34
N MET A 33 30.57 11.44 8.35
CA MET A 33 31.00 11.66 9.74
C MET A 33 30.66 10.46 10.62
N LYS A 34 31.70 9.87 11.19
CA LYS A 34 31.63 8.89 12.27
C LYS A 34 30.89 9.50 13.45
N PHE A 35 29.78 8.87 13.86
CA PHE A 35 29.02 9.26 15.02
C PHE A 35 29.88 9.17 16.29
N TYR A 36 30.12 10.32 16.94
CA TYR A 36 30.48 10.38 18.35
C TYR A 36 29.18 10.44 19.16
N ALA A 37 28.94 9.40 19.95
CA ALA A 37 27.84 9.36 20.90
C ALA A 37 28.03 10.42 21.97
N TYR A 38 27.12 11.40 22.03
CA TYR A 38 26.98 12.29 23.18
C TYR A 38 25.99 11.67 24.17
N GLU A 39 26.52 11.13 25.27
CA GLU A 39 25.70 10.71 26.40
C GLU A 39 25.16 11.96 27.12
N ILE A 40 23.89 12.26 26.97
CA ILE A 40 23.18 13.16 27.88
C ILE A 40 22.55 12.29 28.97
N LYS A 41 23.12 12.37 30.17
CA LYS A 41 22.53 11.79 31.38
C LYS A 41 21.25 12.55 31.73
N PHE A 42 20.09 11.97 31.45
CA PHE A 42 18.83 12.31 32.13
C PHE A 42 18.59 11.28 33.23
N SER A 43 18.64 11.76 34.48
CA SER A 43 18.35 10.98 35.67
C SER A 43 16.85 10.70 35.80
N ALA A 44 16.52 9.44 36.04
CA ALA A 44 15.39 8.93 36.80
C ALA A 44 14.02 9.60 36.57
N LEU A 45 13.34 9.27 35.46
CA LEU A 45 11.87 9.17 35.28
C LEU A 45 11.53 8.71 33.86
N ALA A 46 12.08 7.58 33.42
CA ALA A 46 11.71 7.00 32.12
C ALA A 46 11.91 5.47 32.14
N GLU A 47 11.20 4.78 33.01
CA GLU A 47 10.84 3.38 32.77
C GLU A 47 9.59 3.39 31.89
N ALA A 48 9.74 2.80 30.68
CA ALA A 48 8.76 2.57 29.62
C ALA A 48 8.72 3.56 28.44
N HIS A 49 9.86 3.89 27.84
CA HIS A 49 9.88 4.25 26.43
C HIS A 49 10.70 3.18 25.69
N VAL A 50 10.02 2.21 25.11
CA VAL A 50 10.56 1.37 24.05
C VAL A 50 11.00 2.35 22.95
N ARG A 51 12.31 2.53 22.75
CA ARG A 51 12.83 3.17 21.54
C ARG A 51 12.45 2.24 20.38
N ILE A 52 11.38 2.57 19.68
CA ILE A 52 11.12 2.01 18.37
C ILE A 52 12.22 2.60 17.48
N ILE A 53 13.25 1.82 17.21
CA ILE A 53 14.17 2.11 16.12
C ILE A 53 13.34 1.82 14.88
N MET A 54 12.79 2.86 14.24
CA MET A 54 12.16 2.71 12.94
C MET A 54 13.29 2.44 11.94
N GLU A 55 13.36 1.23 11.43
CA GLU A 55 14.18 0.90 10.28
C GLU A 55 13.42 1.36 9.03
N TRP A 56 14.12 1.88 8.03
CA TRP A 56 13.55 2.40 6.80
C TRP A 56 14.07 1.61 5.61
N LEU A 57 13.19 1.30 4.68
CA LEU A 57 13.52 0.80 3.36
C LEU A 57 13.88 2.00 2.48
N GLU A 58 15.09 2.03 1.97
CA GLU A 58 15.53 3.02 0.99
C GLU A 58 15.28 2.48 -0.42
N VAL A 59 14.35 3.11 -1.13
CA VAL A 59 13.88 2.67 -2.44
C VAL A 59 14.34 3.64 -3.51
N HIS A 60 14.96 3.13 -4.56
CA HIS A 60 15.41 3.92 -5.71
C HIS A 60 14.64 3.53 -6.95
N ILE A 61 14.31 4.52 -7.78
CA ILE A 61 13.80 4.29 -9.13
C ILE A 61 14.67 5.06 -10.12
N ASP A 62 15.38 4.29 -10.96
CA ASP A 62 16.18 4.87 -12.04
C ASP A 62 15.27 5.25 -13.22
N THR A 63 15.45 6.46 -13.72
CA THR A 63 14.67 7.04 -14.81
C THR A 63 15.60 7.81 -15.78
N ASN A 64 15.07 8.69 -16.57
CA ASN A 64 15.81 9.73 -17.29
C ASN A 64 15.28 11.11 -16.87
N HIS A 65 15.98 12.18 -17.23
CA HIS A 65 15.59 13.55 -16.86
C HIS A 65 14.10 13.85 -17.17
N ALA A 66 13.62 13.46 -18.35
CA ALA A 66 12.21 13.67 -18.76
C ALA A 66 11.20 12.84 -17.95
N GLY A 67 11.66 11.83 -17.22
CA GLY A 67 10.82 10.96 -16.39
C GLY A 67 10.70 11.41 -14.95
N LEU A 68 11.53 12.34 -14.46
CA LEU A 68 11.57 12.75 -13.06
C LEU A 68 10.23 13.34 -12.60
N GLU A 69 9.73 14.39 -13.24
CA GLU A 69 8.45 15.02 -12.87
C GLU A 69 7.25 14.08 -13.02
N PRO A 70 7.07 13.33 -14.13
CA PRO A 70 5.98 12.33 -14.21
C PRO A 70 6.06 11.23 -13.18
N LEU A 71 7.28 10.80 -12.82
CA LEU A 71 7.47 9.77 -11.80
C LEU A 71 7.21 10.30 -10.38
N GLU A 72 7.57 11.55 -10.08
CA GLU A 72 7.22 12.22 -8.82
C GLU A 72 5.71 12.32 -8.64
N ILE A 73 4.99 12.76 -9.68
CA ILE A 73 3.52 12.82 -9.68
C ILE A 73 2.92 11.42 -9.47
N PHE A 74 3.46 10.41 -10.15
CA PHE A 74 3.04 9.02 -9.99
C PHE A 74 3.24 8.53 -8.56
N LEU A 75 4.40 8.77 -7.95
CA LEU A 75 4.71 8.37 -6.57
C LEU A 75 3.80 9.06 -5.56
N SER A 76 3.59 10.37 -5.70
CA SER A 76 2.66 11.12 -4.85
C SER A 76 1.23 10.59 -4.95
N ALA A 77 0.76 10.27 -6.17
CA ALA A 77 -0.56 9.66 -6.38
C ALA A 77 -0.70 8.25 -5.76
N ASN A 78 0.42 7.59 -5.47
CA ASN A 78 0.47 6.27 -4.83
C ASN A 78 0.92 6.33 -3.36
N GLY A 79 0.79 7.51 -2.71
CA GLY A 79 0.97 7.66 -1.26
C GLY A 79 2.43 7.81 -0.80
N VAL A 80 3.33 8.27 -1.69
CA VAL A 80 4.71 8.64 -1.33
C VAL A 80 4.79 10.15 -1.15
N ASP A 81 4.94 10.62 0.08
CA ASP A 81 4.86 12.05 0.44
C ASP A 81 6.19 12.81 0.41
N GLY A 82 7.27 12.18 0.02
CA GLY A 82 8.57 12.84 -0.04
C GLY A 82 9.58 12.05 -0.83
N VAL A 83 10.25 12.73 -1.74
CA VAL A 83 11.26 12.12 -2.60
C VAL A 83 12.54 12.94 -2.61
N VAL A 84 13.66 12.28 -2.83
CA VAL A 84 14.96 12.89 -3.14
C VAL A 84 15.23 12.66 -4.63
N ILE A 85 15.53 13.72 -5.35
CA ILE A 85 15.83 13.66 -6.79
C ILE A 85 17.31 13.87 -6.99
N ASP A 86 17.96 12.89 -7.63
CA ASP A 86 19.33 12.99 -8.13
C ASP A 86 19.30 13.07 -9.66
N ASP A 87 19.74 14.16 -10.22
CA ASP A 87 19.80 14.36 -11.68
C ASP A 87 21.09 15.02 -12.12
N GLU A 88 21.75 14.44 -13.12
CA GLU A 88 22.99 14.99 -13.68
C GLU A 88 22.77 16.37 -14.29
N GLN A 89 21.66 16.60 -15.01
CA GLN A 89 21.41 17.88 -15.69
C GLN A 89 21.18 19.01 -14.68
N ASP A 90 20.43 18.74 -13.61
CA ASP A 90 20.22 19.71 -12.52
C ASP A 90 21.53 20.01 -11.80
N PHE A 91 22.35 18.98 -11.56
CA PHE A 91 23.67 19.12 -10.95
C PHE A 91 24.60 19.97 -11.82
N GLN A 92 24.68 19.71 -13.12
CA GLN A 92 25.49 20.51 -14.06
C GLN A 92 24.99 21.94 -14.13
N SER A 93 23.67 22.15 -14.24
CA SER A 93 23.08 23.49 -14.24
C SER A 93 23.35 24.24 -12.93
N PHE A 94 23.35 23.54 -11.78
CA PHE A 94 23.72 24.11 -10.49
C PHE A 94 25.20 24.57 -10.50
N LEU A 95 26.11 23.75 -11.01
CA LEU A 95 27.54 24.09 -11.11
C LEU A 95 27.77 25.30 -12.02
N GLU A 96 27.13 25.30 -13.20
CA GLU A 96 27.26 26.41 -14.16
C GLU A 96 26.76 27.75 -13.60
N ASN A 97 25.64 27.73 -12.85
CA ASN A 97 25.03 28.95 -12.31
C ASN A 97 25.67 29.47 -11.03
N ASN A 98 26.47 28.66 -10.34
CA ASN A 98 27.01 28.97 -9.01
C ASN A 98 28.55 28.99 -8.95
N HIS A 99 29.26 29.07 -10.08
CA HIS A 99 30.73 29.10 -10.14
C HIS A 99 31.38 30.14 -9.22
N GLN A 100 30.69 31.21 -8.89
CA GLN A 100 31.19 32.25 -8.00
C GLN A 100 31.25 31.86 -6.52
N TYR A 101 30.67 30.74 -6.13
CA TYR A 101 30.59 30.28 -4.74
C TYR A 101 31.41 29.03 -4.48
N TRP A 102 31.98 28.38 -5.51
CA TRP A 102 32.67 27.10 -5.40
C TRP A 102 33.98 27.14 -6.21
N ASP A 103 35.09 27.05 -5.49
CA ASP A 103 36.42 26.98 -6.12
C ASP A 103 36.85 25.54 -6.48
N TYR A 104 36.10 24.51 -5.97
CA TYR A 104 36.40 23.11 -6.17
C TYR A 104 35.16 22.27 -6.05
N VAL A 105 34.97 21.35 -6.98
CA VAL A 105 33.96 20.27 -6.91
C VAL A 105 34.71 18.97 -6.71
N ASP A 106 34.25 18.14 -5.80
CA ASP A 106 34.84 16.83 -5.55
C ASP A 106 34.66 15.95 -6.81
N GLU A 107 35.76 15.44 -7.37
CA GLU A 107 35.76 14.60 -8.58
C GLU A 107 34.96 13.32 -8.38
N ASP A 108 34.94 12.76 -7.17
CA ASP A 108 34.16 11.57 -6.84
C ASP A 108 32.63 11.88 -6.84
N LEU A 109 32.25 13.09 -6.41
CA LEU A 109 30.86 13.55 -6.46
C LEU A 109 30.40 13.75 -7.90
N GLU A 110 31.19 14.44 -8.72
CA GLU A 110 30.88 14.64 -10.14
C GLU A 110 30.77 13.30 -10.88
N ALA A 111 31.69 12.38 -10.63
CA ALA A 111 31.65 11.04 -11.21
C ALA A 111 30.40 10.23 -10.76
N SER A 112 29.95 10.42 -9.52
CA SER A 112 28.77 9.75 -8.98
C SER A 112 27.45 10.21 -9.57
N MET A 113 27.40 11.45 -10.06
CA MET A 113 26.20 12.06 -10.67
C MET A 113 26.11 11.81 -12.17
N LYS A 114 27.20 11.36 -12.80
CA LYS A 114 27.27 11.18 -14.25
C LYS A 114 26.28 10.12 -14.75
N GLY A 115 25.40 10.52 -15.66
CA GLY A 115 24.36 9.65 -16.23
C GLY A 115 23.24 9.29 -15.26
N LYS A 116 23.20 9.94 -14.08
CA LYS A 116 22.22 9.62 -13.03
C LYS A 116 20.98 10.49 -13.20
N SER A 117 19.82 9.85 -13.30
CA SER A 117 18.51 10.44 -13.08
C SER A 117 17.73 9.43 -12.24
N ARG A 118 17.52 9.73 -10.96
CA ARG A 118 16.99 8.79 -9.97
C ARG A 118 16.07 9.52 -9.00
N ILE A 119 14.99 8.85 -8.61
CA ILE A 119 14.18 9.24 -7.47
C ILE A 119 14.40 8.23 -6.34
N THR A 120 14.69 8.75 -5.15
CA THR A 120 14.84 7.98 -3.90
C THR A 120 13.73 8.36 -2.94
N PHE A 121 13.13 7.38 -2.29
CA PHE A 121 12.15 7.60 -1.22
C PHE A 121 12.30 6.53 -0.14
N TYR A 122 11.64 6.76 1.01
CA TYR A 122 11.77 5.92 2.18
C TYR A 122 10.40 5.39 2.62
N LEU A 123 10.33 4.09 2.89
CA LEU A 123 9.16 3.44 3.46
C LEU A 123 9.53 2.84 4.82
N PRO A 124 8.59 2.71 5.77
CA PRO A 124 8.85 1.98 7.01
C PRO A 124 9.26 0.54 6.71
N ALA A 125 10.26 0.02 7.43
CA ALA A 125 10.66 -1.38 7.28
C ALA A 125 9.77 -2.28 8.17
N ASP A 126 8.46 -2.26 7.91
CA ASP A 126 7.43 -3.05 8.60
C ASP A 126 6.43 -3.62 7.58
N GLY A 127 5.37 -4.29 8.07
CA GLY A 127 4.36 -4.92 7.21
C GLY A 127 3.69 -3.92 6.26
N ASP A 128 3.35 -2.74 6.74
CA ASP A 128 2.67 -1.71 5.95
C ASP A 128 3.59 -1.13 4.86
N GLY A 129 4.87 -0.89 5.19
CA GLY A 129 5.86 -0.42 4.22
C GLY A 129 6.18 -1.46 3.13
N PHE A 130 6.22 -2.75 3.47
CA PHE A 130 6.39 -3.82 2.47
C PHE A 130 5.15 -3.96 1.57
N ASP A 131 3.94 -3.82 2.11
CA ASP A 131 2.71 -3.82 1.32
C ASP A 131 2.66 -2.63 0.36
N GLN A 132 3.05 -1.44 0.83
CA GLN A 132 3.16 -0.25 0.00
C GLN A 132 4.21 -0.44 -1.10
N LEU A 133 5.35 -1.05 -0.80
CA LEU A 133 6.39 -1.37 -1.79
C LEU A 133 5.87 -2.32 -2.86
N ALA A 134 5.13 -3.37 -2.48
CA ALA A 134 4.52 -4.31 -3.41
C ALA A 134 3.50 -3.63 -4.33
N HIS A 135 2.65 -2.75 -3.74
CA HIS A 135 1.72 -1.93 -4.51
C HIS A 135 2.44 -1.03 -5.53
N LEU A 136 3.47 -0.31 -5.07
CA LEU A 136 4.26 0.58 -5.93
C LEU A 136 4.95 -0.17 -7.07
N ARG A 137 5.45 -1.38 -6.85
CA ARG A 137 6.05 -2.22 -7.92
C ARG A 137 5.03 -2.57 -8.99
N THR A 138 3.84 -2.98 -8.59
CA THR A 138 2.77 -3.33 -9.52
C THR A 138 2.30 -2.10 -10.30
N ALA A 139 2.05 -0.99 -9.61
CA ALA A 139 1.64 0.27 -10.22
C ALA A 139 2.72 0.82 -11.18
N LEU A 140 4.01 0.73 -10.80
CA LEU A 140 5.13 1.17 -11.63
C LEU A 140 5.25 0.34 -12.92
N GLN A 141 4.94 -0.94 -12.88
CA GLN A 141 4.91 -1.75 -14.09
C GLN A 141 3.83 -1.25 -15.06
N GLY A 142 2.63 -0.95 -14.58
CA GLY A 142 1.56 -0.35 -15.38
C GLY A 142 1.94 1.02 -15.95
N PHE A 143 2.60 1.87 -15.14
CA PHE A 143 3.12 3.15 -15.57
C PHE A 143 4.19 3.00 -16.66
N LYS A 144 5.10 2.04 -16.54
CA LYS A 144 6.13 1.70 -17.52
C LYS A 144 5.52 1.25 -18.85
N ASP A 145 4.53 0.37 -18.80
CA ASP A 145 3.85 -0.17 -19.98
C ASP A 145 3.06 0.92 -20.73
N ALA A 146 2.40 1.82 -20.00
CA ALA A 146 1.68 2.96 -20.57
C ALA A 146 2.59 3.98 -21.28
N HIS A 147 3.86 4.07 -20.91
CA HIS A 147 4.79 5.07 -21.42
C HIS A 147 5.92 4.51 -22.30
N ALA A 148 5.91 3.20 -22.59
CA ALA A 148 6.72 2.51 -23.63
C ALA A 148 8.19 2.99 -23.73
N GLY A 149 8.92 3.04 -22.61
CA GLY A 149 10.34 3.41 -22.58
C GLY A 149 10.63 4.93 -22.67
N LYS A 150 9.60 5.78 -22.72
CA LYS A 150 9.74 7.26 -22.78
C LYS A 150 10.51 7.82 -21.57
N TYR A 151 10.35 7.23 -20.41
CA TYR A 151 10.89 7.71 -19.14
C TYR A 151 12.07 6.84 -18.62
N GLY A 152 12.86 6.26 -19.53
CA GLY A 152 14.04 5.47 -19.18
C GLY A 152 13.69 4.07 -18.67
N PRO A 153 14.58 3.45 -17.86
CA PRO A 153 14.44 2.05 -17.46
C PRO A 153 13.31 1.80 -16.47
N LEU A 154 12.94 2.81 -15.64
CA LEU A 154 11.98 2.69 -14.53
C LEU A 154 12.26 1.43 -13.71
N LEU A 155 13.53 1.28 -13.31
CA LEU A 155 14.00 0.15 -12.52
C LEU A 155 13.96 0.51 -11.04
N MET A 156 13.16 -0.22 -10.27
CA MET A 156 13.08 -0.05 -8.81
C MET A 156 14.09 -0.97 -8.13
N THR A 157 14.94 -0.42 -7.25
CA THR A 157 15.94 -1.13 -6.46
C THR A 157 15.88 -0.70 -4.98
N LEU A 158 16.40 -1.55 -4.08
CA LEU A 158 16.51 -1.28 -2.64
C LEU A 158 17.99 -1.28 -2.25
N GLU A 159 18.47 -0.24 -1.56
CA GLU A 159 19.89 -0.14 -1.24
C GLU A 159 20.28 -0.85 0.06
N ASN A 160 19.43 -0.92 1.05
CA ASN A 160 19.73 -1.46 2.38
C ASN A 160 19.52 -2.97 2.55
N LEU A 161 19.05 -3.67 1.51
CA LEU A 161 18.84 -5.11 1.51
C LEU A 161 19.52 -5.73 0.30
N LYS A 162 20.53 -6.60 0.52
CA LYS A 162 21.03 -7.48 -0.54
C LYS A 162 19.88 -8.38 -0.99
N ASP A 163 19.72 -8.60 -2.29
CA ASP A 163 18.62 -9.41 -2.86
C ASP A 163 18.47 -10.78 -2.17
N ALA A 164 19.58 -11.40 -1.73
CA ALA A 164 19.57 -12.66 -0.98
C ALA A 164 19.06 -12.54 0.47
N ASP A 165 19.21 -11.37 1.09
CA ASP A 165 18.69 -11.11 2.44
C ASP A 165 17.21 -10.68 2.38
N TRP A 166 16.77 -10.14 1.25
CA TRP A 166 15.40 -9.71 1.05
C TRP A 166 14.42 -10.89 1.03
N GLU A 167 14.75 -12.00 0.34
CA GLU A 167 13.90 -13.21 0.28
C GLU A 167 13.61 -13.84 1.65
N ASN A 168 14.43 -13.56 2.67
CA ASN A 168 14.27 -14.16 4.00
C ASN A 168 13.98 -13.16 5.12
N ASN A 169 14.45 -11.90 5.03
CA ASN A 169 14.32 -10.94 6.14
C ASN A 169 12.91 -10.33 6.23
N TRP A 170 12.21 -10.11 5.13
CA TRP A 170 10.84 -9.57 5.16
C TRP A 170 9.85 -10.49 5.88
N LYS A 171 10.07 -11.82 5.87
CA LYS A 171 9.22 -12.82 6.57
C LYS A 171 9.13 -12.58 8.08
N GLN A 172 10.14 -11.99 8.68
CA GLN A 172 10.14 -11.70 10.12
C GLN A 172 9.14 -10.61 10.53
N TYR A 173 8.75 -9.74 9.60
CA TYR A 173 7.82 -8.63 9.83
C TYR A 173 6.36 -9.08 9.72
N TYR A 174 6.09 -10.15 8.97
CA TYR A 174 4.76 -10.71 8.87
C TYR A 174 4.51 -11.71 10.00
N LYS A 175 3.69 -11.31 10.96
CA LYS A 175 3.30 -12.11 12.12
C LYS A 175 1.81 -12.42 12.06
N PRO A 176 1.37 -13.52 12.71
CA PRO A 176 -0.06 -13.83 12.83
C PRO A 176 -0.81 -12.64 13.42
N MET A 177 -1.88 -12.20 12.74
CA MET A 177 -2.62 -11.00 13.07
C MET A 177 -4.11 -11.33 13.25
N GLU A 178 -4.66 -10.92 14.38
CA GLU A 178 -6.10 -11.01 14.64
C GLU A 178 -6.82 -9.84 13.96
N ILE A 179 -7.91 -10.14 13.23
CA ILE A 179 -8.76 -9.14 12.58
C ILE A 179 -10.20 -9.39 13.02
N GLY A 180 -10.86 -8.31 13.46
CA GLY A 180 -12.18 -8.43 14.03
C GLY A 180 -12.22 -9.38 15.22
N GLU A 181 -13.33 -10.08 15.39
CA GLU A 181 -13.52 -11.01 16.49
C GLU A 181 -13.19 -12.46 16.12
N ARG A 182 -13.29 -12.85 14.85
CA ARG A 182 -13.24 -14.22 14.39
C ARG A 182 -12.02 -14.58 13.56
N LEU A 183 -11.46 -13.65 12.78
CA LEU A 183 -10.42 -13.94 11.81
C LEU A 183 -9.01 -13.93 12.43
N LEU A 184 -8.15 -14.78 11.91
CA LEU A 184 -6.71 -14.81 12.20
C LEU A 184 -5.96 -14.99 10.90
N VAL A 185 -5.31 -13.95 10.42
CA VAL A 185 -4.41 -14.00 9.25
C VAL A 185 -3.09 -14.59 9.69
N ILE A 186 -2.62 -15.62 8.99
CA ILE A 186 -1.42 -16.38 9.32
C ILE A 186 -0.54 -16.46 8.06
N PRO A 187 0.67 -15.91 8.07
CA PRO A 187 1.64 -16.21 7.04
C PRO A 187 1.93 -17.71 6.95
N GLU A 188 2.12 -18.25 5.75
CA GLU A 188 2.30 -19.69 5.54
C GLU A 188 3.37 -20.30 6.45
N TRP A 189 4.51 -19.63 6.61
CA TRP A 189 5.63 -20.09 7.46
C TRP A 189 5.38 -20.00 8.96
N GLU A 190 4.32 -19.33 9.42
CA GLU A 190 3.94 -19.23 10.83
C GLU A 190 2.87 -20.26 11.26
N GLN A 191 2.37 -21.08 10.34
CA GLN A 191 1.29 -22.04 10.62
C GLN A 191 1.59 -22.98 11.79
N GLU A 192 2.77 -23.59 11.80
CA GLU A 192 3.15 -24.51 12.88
C GLU A 192 3.37 -23.79 14.21
N ASN A 193 3.81 -22.52 14.17
CA ASN A 193 3.99 -21.70 15.35
C ASN A 193 2.66 -21.33 16.02
N VAL A 194 1.59 -21.18 15.24
CA VAL A 194 0.25 -20.80 15.72
C VAL A 194 -0.53 -21.99 16.24
N LYS A 195 -0.27 -23.18 15.70
CA LYS A 195 -1.01 -24.40 15.94
C LYS A 195 -1.03 -24.80 17.42
N GLY A 196 -2.24 -24.92 17.97
CA GLY A 196 -2.44 -25.33 19.37
C GLY A 196 -2.22 -24.23 20.41
N GLN A 197 -1.92 -23.00 20.01
CA GLN A 197 -1.87 -21.89 20.95
C GLN A 197 -3.28 -21.54 21.48
N ALA A 198 -3.45 -21.55 22.79
CA ALA A 198 -4.72 -21.23 23.44
C ALA A 198 -5.20 -19.79 23.13
N LYS A 199 -4.26 -18.87 22.86
CA LYS A 199 -4.54 -17.49 22.48
C LYS A 199 -5.45 -17.38 21.25
N TYR A 200 -5.30 -18.31 20.28
CA TYR A 200 -6.02 -18.27 19.02
C TYR A 200 -7.17 -19.27 18.95
N ALA A 201 -7.54 -19.86 20.09
CA ALA A 201 -8.63 -20.82 20.15
C ALA A 201 -9.96 -20.19 19.70
N GLY A 202 -10.65 -20.84 18.77
CA GLY A 202 -11.93 -20.37 18.23
C GLY A 202 -11.84 -19.38 17.06
N LYS A 203 -10.63 -18.93 16.71
CA LYS A 203 -10.43 -18.08 15.52
C LYS A 203 -10.51 -18.91 14.24
N VAL A 204 -10.95 -18.27 13.18
CA VAL A 204 -10.97 -18.80 11.80
C VAL A 204 -9.62 -18.48 11.16
N PRO A 205 -8.75 -19.47 10.92
CA PRO A 205 -7.45 -19.20 10.30
C PRO A 205 -7.61 -18.88 8.82
N LEU A 206 -6.86 -17.88 8.38
CA LEU A 206 -6.72 -17.44 7.01
C LEU A 206 -5.24 -17.47 6.67
N ILE A 207 -4.81 -18.51 5.97
CA ILE A 207 -3.41 -18.78 5.67
C ILE A 207 -3.08 -18.15 4.33
N LEU A 208 -2.03 -17.33 4.29
CA LEU A 208 -1.59 -16.63 3.08
C LEU A 208 -0.08 -16.76 2.92
N GLU A 209 0.35 -16.83 1.69
CA GLU A 209 1.71 -16.50 1.33
C GLU A 209 1.75 -15.00 0.98
N PRO A 210 2.30 -14.15 1.86
CA PRO A 210 2.54 -12.74 1.55
C PRO A 210 3.60 -12.66 0.46
N GLY A 211 3.18 -12.70 -0.79
CA GLY A 211 4.05 -12.60 -1.93
C GLY A 211 4.23 -11.14 -2.38
N LEU A 212 4.59 -10.97 -3.66
CA LEU A 212 4.75 -9.66 -4.32
C LEU A 212 3.41 -9.02 -4.76
N THR A 213 2.27 -9.59 -4.35
CA THR A 213 0.93 -9.06 -4.69
C THR A 213 0.31 -8.38 -3.48
N PHE A 214 -0.47 -7.32 -3.74
CA PHE A 214 -1.23 -6.61 -2.71
C PHE A 214 -2.24 -7.54 -2.01
N GLY A 215 -2.51 -7.25 -0.72
CA GLY A 215 -3.51 -8.00 0.06
C GLY A 215 -2.92 -9.05 0.99
N THR A 216 -1.83 -8.72 1.70
CA THR A 216 -1.23 -9.59 2.74
C THR A 216 -2.01 -9.59 4.05
N GLY A 217 -2.98 -8.67 4.19
CA GLY A 217 -3.83 -8.51 5.38
C GLY A 217 -3.36 -7.44 6.35
N SER A 218 -2.12 -6.95 6.27
CA SER A 218 -1.60 -5.92 7.19
C SER A 218 -2.14 -4.53 6.88
N HIS A 219 -2.37 -4.20 5.61
CA HIS A 219 -2.84 -2.88 5.22
C HIS A 219 -4.22 -2.53 5.82
N ALA A 220 -4.38 -1.28 6.26
CA ALA A 220 -5.60 -0.81 6.92
C ALA A 220 -6.88 -1.08 6.09
N THR A 221 -6.83 -0.88 4.76
CA THR A 221 -7.98 -1.13 3.88
C THR A 221 -8.41 -2.58 3.86
N THR A 222 -7.45 -3.51 3.87
CA THR A 222 -7.72 -4.94 3.92
C THR A 222 -8.34 -5.33 5.26
N ARG A 223 -7.83 -4.80 6.37
CA ARG A 223 -8.42 -5.01 7.71
C ARG A 223 -9.85 -4.50 7.79
N LEU A 224 -10.13 -3.30 7.22
CA LEU A 224 -11.47 -2.73 7.16
C LEU A 224 -12.44 -3.63 6.37
N CYS A 225 -12.01 -4.15 5.20
CA CYS A 225 -12.82 -5.08 4.41
C CYS A 225 -13.04 -6.42 5.13
N LEU A 226 -12.00 -7.00 5.73
CA LEU A 226 -12.11 -8.27 6.45
C LEU A 226 -13.07 -8.16 7.65
N THR A 227 -13.01 -7.07 8.41
CA THR A 227 -13.96 -6.79 9.49
C THR A 227 -15.39 -6.66 8.96
N ALA A 228 -15.58 -5.96 7.83
CA ALA A 228 -16.90 -5.84 7.22
C ALA A 228 -17.44 -7.18 6.67
N LEU A 229 -16.57 -8.01 6.08
CA LEU A 229 -16.94 -9.36 5.62
C LEU A 229 -17.30 -10.27 6.79
N GLU A 230 -16.58 -10.17 7.92
CA GLU A 230 -16.90 -10.94 9.12
C GLU A 230 -18.31 -10.66 9.65
N GLU A 231 -18.76 -9.41 9.55
CA GLU A 231 -20.11 -9.00 9.92
C GLU A 231 -21.17 -9.35 8.85
N ALA A 232 -20.77 -9.51 7.58
CA ALA A 232 -21.69 -9.75 6.47
C ALA A 232 -21.89 -11.24 6.15
N VAL A 233 -20.90 -12.10 6.49
CA VAL A 233 -20.90 -13.53 6.14
C VAL A 233 -21.21 -14.37 7.36
N HIS A 234 -22.37 -15.04 7.32
CA HIS A 234 -22.88 -15.89 8.41
C HIS A 234 -23.00 -17.36 8.03
N GLY A 235 -22.84 -17.67 6.74
CA GLY A 235 -22.90 -19.00 6.16
C GLY A 235 -23.94 -19.13 5.05
N GLY A 236 -23.50 -19.61 3.89
CA GLY A 236 -24.37 -19.83 2.73
C GLY A 236 -24.39 -18.70 1.70
N GLU A 237 -23.70 -17.58 1.96
CA GLU A 237 -23.61 -16.44 1.04
C GLU A 237 -22.78 -16.80 -0.20
N THR A 238 -23.09 -16.11 -1.30
CA THR A 238 -22.28 -16.04 -2.52
C THR A 238 -21.59 -14.69 -2.59
N VAL A 239 -20.27 -14.68 -2.89
CA VAL A 239 -19.45 -13.49 -2.83
C VAL A 239 -18.80 -13.21 -4.19
N LEU A 240 -18.74 -11.95 -4.60
CA LEU A 240 -17.95 -11.48 -5.73
C LEU A 240 -16.90 -10.50 -5.22
N ASP A 241 -15.64 -10.73 -5.61
CA ASP A 241 -14.48 -9.93 -5.22
C ASP A 241 -13.91 -9.22 -6.46
N LEU A 242 -14.01 -7.90 -6.49
CA LEU A 242 -13.59 -7.06 -7.60
C LEU A 242 -12.22 -6.40 -7.27
N GLY A 243 -11.17 -6.77 -7.99
CA GLY A 243 -9.79 -6.41 -7.67
C GLY A 243 -9.26 -7.30 -6.56
N CYS A 244 -9.21 -8.61 -6.78
CA CYS A 244 -9.00 -9.58 -5.71
C CYS A 244 -7.54 -9.67 -5.21
N GLY A 245 -6.55 -9.25 -6.01
CA GLY A 245 -5.14 -9.34 -5.65
C GLY A 245 -4.74 -10.76 -5.21
N SER A 246 -4.31 -10.88 -3.97
CA SER A 246 -3.97 -12.17 -3.34
C SER A 246 -5.15 -13.13 -3.14
N GLY A 247 -6.39 -12.67 -3.36
CA GLY A 247 -7.62 -13.41 -3.09
C GLY A 247 -8.06 -13.40 -1.61
N ILE A 248 -7.40 -12.63 -0.75
CA ILE A 248 -7.63 -12.65 0.70
C ILE A 248 -9.10 -12.46 1.10
N LEU A 249 -9.82 -11.52 0.45
CA LEU A 249 -11.21 -11.23 0.79
C LEU A 249 -12.15 -12.36 0.38
N SER A 250 -11.97 -12.91 -0.80
CA SER A 250 -12.70 -14.09 -1.28
C SER A 250 -12.46 -15.30 -0.38
N ILE A 251 -11.19 -15.56 -0.03
CA ILE A 251 -10.79 -16.70 0.81
C ILE A 251 -11.34 -16.50 2.23
N ALA A 252 -11.29 -15.29 2.78
CA ALA A 252 -11.87 -14.97 4.08
C ALA A 252 -13.38 -15.24 4.10
N ALA A 253 -14.12 -14.78 3.08
CA ALA A 253 -15.55 -15.05 2.96
C ALA A 253 -15.85 -16.57 2.96
N LEU A 254 -15.11 -17.36 2.18
CA LEU A 254 -15.23 -18.81 2.12
C LEU A 254 -14.89 -19.50 3.44
N ARG A 255 -13.91 -19.01 4.18
CA ARG A 255 -13.54 -19.49 5.51
C ARG A 255 -14.56 -19.12 6.57
N LEU A 256 -15.24 -17.99 6.43
CA LEU A 256 -16.35 -17.55 7.28
C LEU A 256 -17.65 -18.32 7.02
N GLY A 257 -17.73 -19.06 5.90
CA GLY A 257 -18.89 -19.93 5.62
C GLY A 257 -19.64 -19.61 4.33
N ALA A 258 -19.17 -18.67 3.50
CA ALA A 258 -19.73 -18.45 2.18
C ALA A 258 -19.69 -19.75 1.35
N VAL A 259 -20.74 -20.02 0.57
CA VAL A 259 -20.86 -21.25 -0.20
C VAL A 259 -19.96 -21.22 -1.42
N SER A 260 -19.82 -20.08 -2.05
CA SER A 260 -18.94 -19.89 -3.20
C SER A 260 -18.47 -18.45 -3.31
N ALA A 261 -17.32 -18.25 -3.97
CA ALA A 261 -16.82 -16.94 -4.32
C ALA A 261 -16.37 -16.93 -5.80
N LYS A 262 -16.63 -15.82 -6.49
CA LYS A 262 -15.92 -15.46 -7.71
C LYS A 262 -15.07 -14.24 -7.45
N ALA A 263 -13.95 -14.17 -8.15
CA ALA A 263 -13.02 -13.07 -8.07
C ALA A 263 -12.58 -12.63 -9.46
N VAL A 264 -12.18 -11.39 -9.58
CA VAL A 264 -11.59 -10.85 -10.80
C VAL A 264 -10.51 -9.84 -10.48
N ASP A 265 -9.44 -9.86 -11.26
CA ASP A 265 -8.40 -8.84 -11.20
C ASP A 265 -7.96 -8.46 -12.63
N ILE A 266 -7.44 -7.25 -12.79
CA ILE A 266 -6.89 -6.80 -14.07
C ILE A 266 -5.50 -7.42 -14.34
N ASP A 267 -4.75 -7.70 -13.28
CA ASP A 267 -3.43 -8.35 -13.35
C ASP A 267 -3.60 -9.88 -13.43
N ASP A 268 -3.06 -10.48 -14.50
CA ASP A 268 -3.10 -11.92 -14.72
C ASP A 268 -2.30 -12.73 -13.70
N LYS A 269 -1.29 -12.13 -13.06
CA LYS A 269 -0.51 -12.74 -11.97
C LYS A 269 -1.37 -13.07 -10.75
N CYS A 270 -2.39 -12.26 -10.49
CA CYS A 270 -3.33 -12.46 -9.38
C CYS A 270 -4.06 -13.81 -9.48
N LEU A 271 -4.30 -14.30 -10.72
CA LEU A 271 -4.93 -15.60 -10.94
C LEU A 271 -4.18 -16.74 -10.24
N THR A 272 -2.87 -16.80 -10.42
CA THR A 272 -2.02 -17.85 -9.83
C THR A 272 -1.98 -17.71 -8.31
N VAL A 273 -1.64 -16.51 -7.83
CA VAL A 273 -1.51 -16.23 -6.39
C VAL A 273 -2.80 -16.50 -5.63
N ALA A 274 -3.95 -16.07 -6.16
CA ALA A 274 -5.23 -16.28 -5.51
C ALA A 274 -5.59 -17.78 -5.40
N TYR A 275 -5.27 -18.59 -6.40
CA TYR A 275 -5.48 -20.03 -6.31
C TYR A 275 -4.49 -20.75 -5.38
N GLU A 276 -3.23 -20.31 -5.34
CA GLU A 276 -2.24 -20.83 -4.39
C GLU A 276 -2.67 -20.54 -2.95
N ASN A 277 -3.06 -19.31 -2.64
CA ASN A 277 -3.60 -18.94 -1.34
C ASN A 277 -4.90 -19.71 -1.00
N ALA A 278 -5.79 -19.92 -1.96
CA ALA A 278 -6.98 -20.71 -1.77
C ALA A 278 -6.63 -22.17 -1.40
N ALA A 279 -5.64 -22.75 -2.07
CA ALA A 279 -5.16 -24.11 -1.80
C ALA A 279 -4.59 -24.25 -0.37
N LEU A 280 -3.84 -23.26 0.13
CA LEU A 280 -3.36 -23.20 1.53
C LEU A 280 -4.51 -23.26 2.55
N ASN A 281 -5.69 -22.79 2.17
CA ASN A 281 -6.89 -22.79 3.01
C ASN A 281 -7.84 -23.99 2.74
N GLY A 282 -7.42 -24.95 1.91
CA GLY A 282 -8.23 -26.12 1.55
C GLY A 282 -9.44 -25.79 0.67
N ILE A 283 -9.37 -24.68 -0.10
CA ILE A 283 -10.44 -24.21 -0.98
C ILE A 283 -10.12 -24.63 -2.42
N GLY A 284 -11.02 -25.41 -3.02
CA GLY A 284 -10.91 -25.88 -4.39
C GLY A 284 -11.61 -24.98 -5.39
N LYS A 285 -11.36 -25.26 -6.68
CA LYS A 285 -11.98 -24.54 -7.81
C LYS A 285 -13.48 -24.78 -7.97
N ASP A 286 -14.01 -25.75 -7.27
CA ASP A 286 -15.45 -26.02 -7.14
C ASP A 286 -16.22 -24.94 -6.39
N ARG A 287 -15.53 -24.24 -5.47
CA ARG A 287 -16.10 -23.15 -4.67
C ARG A 287 -15.51 -21.79 -4.97
N TYR A 288 -14.36 -21.72 -5.61
CA TYR A 288 -13.65 -20.47 -5.91
C TYR A 288 -13.25 -20.40 -7.37
N THR A 289 -13.65 -19.34 -8.06
CA THR A 289 -13.31 -19.08 -9.46
C THR A 289 -12.71 -17.69 -9.59
N VAL A 290 -11.54 -17.60 -10.23
CA VAL A 290 -10.85 -16.33 -10.50
C VAL A 290 -10.86 -16.07 -12.00
N LEU A 291 -11.19 -14.87 -12.43
CA LEU A 291 -11.16 -14.39 -13.81
C LEU A 291 -10.15 -13.23 -13.93
N VAL A 292 -9.69 -12.98 -15.15
CA VAL A 292 -8.76 -11.87 -15.42
C VAL A 292 -9.40 -10.89 -16.38
N GLY A 293 -9.28 -9.59 -16.09
CA GLY A 293 -9.70 -8.50 -16.96
C GLY A 293 -10.29 -7.31 -16.24
N ASP A 294 -10.51 -6.26 -17.00
CA ASP A 294 -11.07 -5.00 -16.51
C ASP A 294 -12.61 -5.03 -16.51
N VAL A 295 -13.20 -5.00 -15.32
CA VAL A 295 -14.66 -5.01 -15.11
C VAL A 295 -15.32 -3.73 -15.64
N LEU A 296 -14.62 -2.59 -15.61
CA LEU A 296 -15.17 -1.31 -16.06
C LEU A 296 -15.39 -1.29 -17.58
N SER A 297 -14.44 -1.79 -18.34
CA SER A 297 -14.45 -1.71 -19.80
C SER A 297 -14.99 -2.96 -20.51
N ASN A 298 -14.90 -4.17 -19.89
CA ASN A 298 -15.17 -5.44 -20.56
C ASN A 298 -16.58 -5.99 -20.23
N GLY A 299 -17.53 -5.79 -21.16
CA GLY A 299 -18.91 -6.29 -21.06
C GLY A 299 -19.02 -7.82 -21.01
N ALA A 300 -18.23 -8.54 -21.81
CA ALA A 300 -18.24 -10.01 -21.83
C ALA A 300 -17.73 -10.59 -20.50
N LEU A 301 -16.77 -9.93 -19.88
CA LEU A 301 -16.29 -10.30 -18.54
C LEU A 301 -17.40 -10.13 -17.50
N ARG A 302 -18.16 -9.01 -17.54
CA ARG A 302 -19.31 -8.81 -16.64
C ARG A 302 -20.37 -9.90 -16.80
N GLU A 303 -20.63 -10.33 -18.02
CA GLU A 303 -21.54 -11.47 -18.30
C GLU A 303 -20.99 -12.78 -17.72
N ALA A 304 -19.68 -13.05 -17.85
CA ALA A 304 -19.03 -14.23 -17.31
C ALA A 304 -19.01 -14.25 -15.77
N LEU A 305 -18.89 -13.08 -15.14
CA LEU A 305 -19.02 -12.93 -13.69
C LEU A 305 -20.44 -13.29 -13.22
N GLY A 306 -21.46 -12.98 -14.04
CA GLY A 306 -22.86 -13.25 -13.73
C GLY A 306 -23.42 -12.27 -12.71
N GLY A 307 -24.39 -12.74 -11.90
CA GLY A 307 -25.05 -11.90 -10.89
C GLY A 307 -25.72 -12.73 -9.82
N GLY A 308 -26.45 -12.06 -8.91
CA GLY A 308 -27.16 -12.72 -7.84
C GLY A 308 -26.29 -13.04 -6.62
N TYR A 309 -25.23 -12.24 -6.40
CA TYR A 309 -24.41 -12.34 -5.21
C TYR A 309 -25.05 -11.70 -3.99
N ASP A 310 -24.82 -12.27 -2.84
CA ASP A 310 -25.23 -11.72 -1.55
C ASP A 310 -24.33 -10.55 -1.15
N VAL A 311 -23.04 -10.66 -1.44
CA VAL A 311 -22.02 -9.65 -1.14
C VAL A 311 -21.12 -9.44 -2.36
N VAL A 312 -20.91 -8.19 -2.72
CA VAL A 312 -19.84 -7.76 -3.62
C VAL A 312 -18.84 -6.96 -2.81
N VAL A 313 -17.57 -7.33 -2.87
CA VAL A 313 -16.50 -6.60 -2.19
C VAL A 313 -15.51 -6.05 -3.20
N ALA A 314 -14.96 -4.86 -2.93
CA ALA A 314 -13.93 -4.22 -3.73
C ALA A 314 -12.97 -3.45 -2.83
N ASN A 315 -11.69 -3.86 -2.80
CA ASN A 315 -10.63 -3.12 -2.08
C ASN A 315 -9.66 -2.55 -3.13
N ILE A 316 -10.02 -1.43 -3.71
CA ILE A 316 -9.34 -0.82 -4.86
C ILE A 316 -9.39 0.71 -4.78
N VAL A 317 -8.60 1.39 -5.61
CA VAL A 317 -8.49 2.85 -5.60
C VAL A 317 -9.82 3.57 -5.87
N ALA A 318 -9.95 4.77 -5.33
CA ALA A 318 -11.18 5.56 -5.35
C ALA A 318 -11.79 5.75 -6.75
N ASP A 319 -10.98 5.99 -7.79
CA ASP A 319 -11.47 6.18 -9.18
C ASP A 319 -12.19 4.95 -9.71
N VAL A 320 -11.70 3.77 -9.39
CA VAL A 320 -12.33 2.51 -9.80
C VAL A 320 -13.63 2.28 -9.02
N ILE A 321 -13.67 2.58 -7.71
CA ILE A 321 -14.91 2.52 -6.91
C ILE A 321 -15.97 3.46 -7.48
N ILE A 322 -15.60 4.70 -7.83
CA ILE A 322 -16.50 5.67 -8.47
C ILE A 322 -17.01 5.13 -9.81
N GLY A 323 -16.13 4.53 -10.62
CA GLY A 323 -16.52 3.88 -11.88
C GLY A 323 -17.43 2.67 -11.70
N LEU A 324 -17.29 1.92 -10.61
CA LEU A 324 -18.14 0.77 -10.27
C LEU A 324 -19.52 1.19 -9.75
N ALA A 325 -19.63 2.33 -9.07
CA ALA A 325 -20.87 2.77 -8.40
C ALA A 325 -22.14 2.69 -9.28
N PRO A 326 -22.14 3.09 -10.57
CA PRO A 326 -23.33 2.96 -11.44
C PRO A 326 -23.62 1.53 -11.86
N MET A 327 -22.66 0.62 -11.82
CA MET A 327 -22.82 -0.70 -12.45
C MET A 327 -22.77 -1.89 -11.47
N VAL A 328 -22.19 -1.76 -10.30
CA VAL A 328 -21.95 -2.90 -9.39
C VAL A 328 -23.27 -3.55 -8.91
N ARG A 329 -24.37 -2.79 -8.92
CA ARG A 329 -25.71 -3.30 -8.54
C ARG A 329 -26.18 -4.47 -9.44
N GLN A 330 -25.72 -4.55 -10.69
CA GLN A 330 -26.06 -5.66 -11.61
C GLN A 330 -25.60 -7.03 -11.10
N PHE A 331 -24.57 -7.05 -10.27
CA PHE A 331 -24.03 -8.30 -9.71
C PHE A 331 -24.77 -8.76 -8.45
N LEU A 332 -25.48 -7.86 -7.78
CA LEU A 332 -26.10 -8.15 -6.49
C LEU A 332 -27.53 -8.72 -6.62
N LYS A 333 -27.92 -9.51 -5.66
CA LYS A 333 -29.35 -9.79 -5.39
C LYS A 333 -30.07 -8.50 -4.94
N PRO A 334 -31.41 -8.47 -5.03
CA PRO A 334 -32.19 -7.46 -4.30
C PRO A 334 -31.84 -7.48 -2.80
N GLY A 335 -31.40 -6.33 -2.26
CA GLY A 335 -30.94 -6.22 -0.87
C GLY A 335 -29.55 -6.77 -0.59
N GLY A 336 -28.80 -7.15 -1.62
CA GLY A 336 -27.39 -7.53 -1.48
C GLY A 336 -26.49 -6.37 -1.03
N LEU A 337 -25.34 -6.69 -0.48
CA LEU A 337 -24.41 -5.74 0.14
C LEU A 337 -23.21 -5.46 -0.75
N PHE A 338 -22.90 -4.19 -0.98
CA PHE A 338 -21.66 -3.73 -1.60
C PHE A 338 -20.71 -3.21 -0.52
N LEU A 339 -19.55 -3.84 -0.37
CA LEU A 339 -18.47 -3.44 0.51
C LEU A 339 -17.34 -2.85 -0.33
N CYS A 340 -16.92 -1.61 -0.06
CA CYS A 340 -15.78 -1.03 -0.76
C CYS A 340 -14.80 -0.36 0.20
N SER A 341 -13.51 -0.42 -0.13
CA SER A 341 -12.39 0.18 0.57
C SER A 341 -11.24 0.46 -0.41
N GLY A 342 -10.05 0.85 0.09
CA GLY A 342 -8.98 1.38 -0.75
C GLY A 342 -9.12 2.88 -0.98
N ILE A 343 -9.86 3.55 -0.11
CA ILE A 343 -10.27 4.95 -0.25
C ILE A 343 -9.50 5.78 0.77
N ILE A 344 -8.58 6.60 0.29
CA ILE A 344 -7.82 7.53 1.15
C ILE A 344 -8.76 8.62 1.70
N ASP A 345 -8.48 9.14 2.90
CA ASP A 345 -9.32 10.09 3.63
C ASP A 345 -9.66 11.35 2.81
N THR A 346 -8.70 11.88 2.05
CA THR A 346 -8.89 13.05 1.18
C THR A 346 -9.92 12.83 0.08
N ARG A 347 -10.18 11.58 -0.32
CA ARG A 347 -11.15 11.20 -1.35
C ARG A 347 -12.43 10.54 -0.81
N ALA A 348 -12.50 10.33 0.52
CA ALA A 348 -13.63 9.65 1.15
C ALA A 348 -14.98 10.33 0.86
N GLY A 349 -15.03 11.66 0.92
CA GLY A 349 -16.24 12.44 0.61
C GLY A 349 -16.68 12.29 -0.84
N GLU A 350 -15.75 12.36 -1.79
CA GLU A 350 -16.01 12.20 -3.23
C GLU A 350 -16.61 10.83 -3.55
N VAL A 351 -16.03 9.75 -3.00
CA VAL A 351 -16.54 8.39 -3.18
C VAL A 351 -17.93 8.23 -2.57
N ALA A 352 -18.14 8.75 -1.35
CA ALA A 352 -19.46 8.69 -0.70
C ALA A 352 -20.54 9.41 -1.50
N ASP A 353 -20.21 10.55 -2.08
CA ASP A 353 -21.14 11.31 -2.92
C ASP A 353 -21.43 10.59 -4.24
N ALA A 354 -20.42 9.99 -4.88
CA ALA A 354 -20.62 9.17 -6.07
C ALA A 354 -21.51 7.95 -5.79
N LEU A 355 -21.33 7.28 -4.67
CA LEU A 355 -22.19 6.18 -4.24
C LEU A 355 -23.64 6.65 -4.08
N ARG A 356 -23.88 7.73 -3.32
CA ARG A 356 -25.24 8.28 -3.11
C ARG A 356 -25.90 8.74 -4.40
N GLN A 357 -25.17 9.40 -5.31
CA GLN A 357 -25.67 9.83 -6.62
C GLN A 357 -26.10 8.66 -7.50
N ASN A 358 -25.52 7.47 -7.29
CA ASN A 358 -25.91 6.23 -7.97
C ASN A 358 -26.93 5.40 -7.17
N GLY A 359 -27.62 6.01 -6.19
CA GLY A 359 -28.72 5.42 -5.45
C GLY A 359 -28.31 4.44 -4.35
N TRP A 360 -27.04 4.44 -3.93
CA TRP A 360 -26.57 3.64 -2.80
C TRP A 360 -26.90 4.31 -1.47
N GLU A 361 -27.44 3.56 -0.55
CA GLU A 361 -27.53 3.93 0.87
C GLU A 361 -26.28 3.40 1.58
N ILE A 362 -25.49 4.31 2.17
CA ILE A 362 -24.31 3.95 2.97
C ILE A 362 -24.81 3.61 4.38
N GLU A 363 -24.88 2.32 4.69
CA GLU A 363 -25.32 1.81 5.99
C GLU A 363 -24.24 1.95 7.05
N THR A 364 -22.98 1.69 6.67
CA THR A 364 -21.85 1.74 7.58
C THR A 364 -20.65 2.41 6.92
N THR A 365 -20.00 3.27 7.68
CA THR A 365 -18.71 3.87 7.35
C THR A 365 -17.70 3.43 8.40
N ARG A 366 -16.56 2.88 7.98
CA ARG A 366 -15.42 2.58 8.84
C ARG A 366 -14.21 3.38 8.36
N SER A 367 -13.35 3.74 9.30
CA SER A 367 -12.09 4.40 8.98
C SER A 367 -10.98 3.93 9.93
N GLY A 368 -9.76 3.95 9.45
CA GLY A 368 -8.57 3.64 10.22
C GLY A 368 -7.31 4.01 9.45
N GLU A 369 -6.35 4.61 10.12
CA GLU A 369 -5.02 4.94 9.57
C GLU A 369 -5.08 5.75 8.26
N GLY A 370 -6.02 6.72 8.17
CA GLY A 370 -6.17 7.56 6.97
C GLY A 370 -6.96 6.90 5.82
N TRP A 371 -7.56 5.72 6.03
CA TRP A 371 -8.33 4.98 5.03
C TRP A 371 -9.79 4.79 5.43
N TYR A 372 -10.64 4.65 4.43
CA TYR A 372 -12.10 4.50 4.59
C TYR A 372 -12.62 3.25 3.91
N SER A 373 -13.71 2.72 4.48
CA SER A 373 -14.55 1.70 3.84
C SER A 373 -16.03 2.03 4.01
N TYR A 374 -16.83 1.63 3.04
CA TYR A 374 -18.27 1.79 3.03
C TYR A 374 -18.96 0.45 2.83
N ALA A 375 -20.05 0.24 3.59
CA ALA A 375 -21.01 -0.84 3.37
C ALA A 375 -22.30 -0.21 2.85
N CYS A 376 -22.77 -0.62 1.67
CA CYS A 376 -23.83 0.05 0.92
C CYS A 376 -24.93 -0.94 0.46
N ARG A 377 -26.21 -0.49 0.47
CA ARG A 377 -27.34 -1.19 -0.14
C ARG A 377 -28.15 -0.35 -1.13
#